data_70162af98d080a25b52a3b1a18b842f2
#
_entry.id   70162af98d080a25b52a3b1a18b842f2
#
_cell.length_a   1.000
_cell.length_b   1.000
_cell.length_c   1.000
_cell.angle_alpha   90.00
_cell.angle_beta   90.00
_cell.angle_gamma   90.00
#
_symmetry.space_group_name_H-M   'P 1'
#
loop_
_entity.id
_entity.type
_entity.pdbx_description
1 polymer ?
#
loop_
_entity_poly.entity_id
_entity_poly.type
_entity_poly.pdbx_seq_one_letter_code
_entity_poly.pdbx_strand_id
1 'polypeptide(L)'
;MKNNIAELIALVETKHNVQSITTSKFNKTFEIYPWIKAKVFHKMVLGKESLASKSTKSRLGQFKSLFYGTWNLFIRKYEVWAFTTSVERIKIEGKYTDKLFDRISTFSKGKFLIIEFQYFKKYPLRKIASQYVSSKAIFLLSEEIYSRIFLRKTQIKNKAIIKEIEAALKCSVNADAIVKKNLAQYKMMKFWLKILPNPKYVFLTVSYNHYGYIRAFKESGIPVVEFQHGVISENHQAYNYIAKLEPIQFPDVISVFGENENNYLNEQSNMPIQFANVIGRSIIDYYYDRAKENETIKSISVALQDGPIGNKTIEFLLAFNRHSEIKYNFKLVPRRTTEASYKKVFRFPDNFKFTKENIYHTISHCDINITAYSTVAIEALSLGKRSYLINIENKAKDVFLSILGDNPFVHFVDEPNELIELLSKHEKNPEKHEVNLSNDVNISANYKQNCISLLKSLENLNPKI
;
A
#
# COMPACT_ATOMS: atom_id res chain seq x y z
N MET A 1 -5.29 -26.91 11.31
CA MET A 1 -5.82 -25.57 11.67
C MET A 1 -4.65 -24.58 11.65
N LYS A 2 -4.53 -23.73 10.61
CA LYS A 2 -3.63 -22.58 10.68
C LYS A 2 -4.34 -21.55 11.57
N ASN A 3 -3.86 -21.40 12.81
CA ASN A 3 -4.37 -20.33 13.67
C ASN A 3 -4.27 -19.02 12.90
N ASN A 4 -5.36 -18.26 12.85
CA ASN A 4 -5.41 -16.97 12.21
C ASN A 4 -4.32 -16.08 12.83
N ILE A 5 -3.47 -15.46 12.02
CA ILE A 5 -2.37 -14.58 12.48
C ILE A 5 -2.93 -13.47 13.41
N ALA A 6 -4.12 -12.96 13.10
CA ALA A 6 -4.79 -11.94 13.90
C ALA A 6 -5.10 -12.44 15.32
N GLU A 7 -5.64 -13.65 15.45
CA GLU A 7 -5.96 -14.26 16.75
C GLU A 7 -4.70 -14.49 17.60
N LEU A 8 -3.61 -14.95 16.97
CA LEU A 8 -2.34 -15.15 17.68
C LEU A 8 -1.75 -13.82 18.19
N ILE A 9 -1.82 -12.76 17.38
CA ILE A 9 -1.34 -11.44 17.78
C ILE A 9 -2.25 -10.86 18.88
N ALA A 10 -3.55 -11.03 18.77
CA ALA A 10 -4.52 -10.61 19.78
C ALA A 10 -4.25 -11.29 21.13
N LEU A 11 -4.00 -12.60 21.12
CA LEU A 11 -3.64 -13.36 22.33
C LEU A 11 -2.37 -12.82 22.98
N VAL A 12 -1.34 -12.49 22.18
CA VAL A 12 -0.11 -11.91 22.68
C VAL A 12 -0.35 -10.54 23.33
N GLU A 13 -1.13 -9.67 22.70
CA GLU A 13 -1.45 -8.34 23.24
C GLU A 13 -2.28 -8.40 24.52
N THR A 14 -3.14 -9.41 24.65
CA THR A 14 -3.94 -9.62 25.87
C THR A 14 -3.11 -10.21 27.00
N LYS A 15 -2.18 -11.13 26.68
CA LYS A 15 -1.38 -11.83 27.68
C LYS A 15 -0.24 -10.97 28.25
N HIS A 16 0.32 -10.07 27.45
CA HIS A 16 1.54 -9.32 27.80
C HIS A 16 1.28 -7.82 27.85
N ASN A 17 1.94 -7.15 28.81
CA ASN A 17 1.98 -5.68 28.83
C ASN A 17 2.94 -5.18 27.74
N VAL A 18 2.48 -5.21 26.48
CA VAL A 18 3.30 -4.85 25.29
C VAL A 18 3.71 -3.39 25.26
N GLN A 19 2.96 -2.49 25.93
CA GLN A 19 3.27 -1.06 26.08
C GLN A 19 4.55 -0.85 26.87
N SER A 20 4.87 -1.79 27.77
CA SER A 20 6.10 -1.72 28.59
C SER A 20 7.38 -2.03 27.81
N ILE A 21 7.26 -2.51 26.55
CA ILE A 21 8.42 -2.73 25.68
C ILE A 21 8.88 -1.37 25.14
N THR A 22 9.91 -0.84 25.77
CA THR A 22 10.37 0.53 25.52
C THR A 22 11.85 0.62 25.27
N THR A 23 12.29 1.73 24.71
CA THR A 23 13.71 2.13 24.67
C THR A 23 13.83 3.60 25.06
N SER A 24 14.88 3.96 25.79
CA SER A 24 15.17 5.34 26.17
C SER A 24 16.35 5.87 25.37
N LYS A 25 16.16 6.99 24.69
CA LYS A 25 17.20 7.70 23.94
C LYS A 25 16.83 9.17 23.79
N PHE A 26 17.82 10.04 23.69
CA PHE A 26 17.62 11.49 23.51
C PHE A 26 16.77 12.14 24.62
N ASN A 27 16.89 11.67 25.86
CA ASN A 27 16.09 12.06 27.03
C ASN A 27 14.58 11.81 26.83
N LYS A 28 14.22 10.82 26.04
CA LYS A 28 12.83 10.42 25.74
C LYS A 28 12.68 8.91 25.79
N THR A 29 11.48 8.47 26.15
CA THR A 29 11.06 7.07 26.07
C THR A 29 10.25 6.85 24.81
N PHE A 30 10.45 5.71 24.16
CA PHE A 30 9.76 5.28 22.95
C PHE A 30 9.12 3.94 23.23
N GLU A 31 7.81 3.83 23.04
CA GLU A 31 7.12 2.55 22.92
C GLU A 31 7.53 1.92 21.59
N ILE A 32 8.09 0.72 21.63
CA ILE A 32 8.63 0.08 20.43
C ILE A 32 7.81 -1.11 19.95
N TYR A 33 6.77 -1.49 20.69
CA TYR A 33 5.91 -2.60 20.29
C TYR A 33 5.30 -2.43 18.89
N PRO A 34 4.75 -1.27 18.49
CA PRO A 34 4.24 -1.08 17.12
C PRO A 34 5.29 -1.36 16.06
N TRP A 35 6.55 -0.99 16.32
CA TRP A 35 7.66 -1.21 15.39
C TRP A 35 7.97 -2.70 15.20
N ILE A 36 7.91 -3.45 16.31
CA ILE A 36 8.13 -4.90 16.33
C ILE A 36 6.94 -5.61 15.64
N LYS A 37 5.70 -5.29 16.07
CA LYS A 37 4.47 -5.87 15.52
C LYS A 37 4.39 -5.75 14.00
N ALA A 38 4.61 -4.55 13.47
CA ALA A 38 4.60 -4.31 12.02
C ALA A 38 5.61 -5.19 11.27
N LYS A 39 6.80 -5.45 11.85
CA LYS A 39 7.82 -6.29 11.22
C LYS A 39 7.51 -7.78 11.35
N VAL A 40 6.95 -8.21 12.46
CA VAL A 40 6.47 -9.58 12.65
C VAL A 40 5.38 -9.87 11.65
N PHE A 41 4.34 -9.04 11.58
CA PHE A 41 3.24 -9.19 10.63
C PHE A 41 3.74 -9.25 9.17
N HIS A 42 4.57 -8.31 8.78
CA HIS A 42 5.15 -8.28 7.44
C HIS A 42 5.90 -9.56 7.09
N LYS A 43 6.66 -10.11 8.04
CA LYS A 43 7.43 -11.35 7.85
C LYS A 43 6.52 -12.58 7.76
N MET A 44 5.43 -12.62 8.53
CA MET A 44 4.47 -13.70 8.52
C MET A 44 3.65 -13.74 7.23
N VAL A 45 3.20 -12.58 6.74
CA VAL A 45 2.37 -12.47 5.54
C VAL A 45 3.18 -12.70 4.26
N LEU A 46 4.37 -12.08 4.15
CA LEU A 46 5.19 -12.14 2.93
C LEU A 46 6.19 -13.31 2.89
N GLY A 47 6.35 -14.02 4.01
CA GLY A 47 7.27 -15.14 4.13
C GLY A 47 8.76 -14.75 4.11
N LYS A 48 9.64 -15.73 4.26
CA LYS A 48 11.10 -15.52 4.30
C LYS A 48 11.66 -14.98 2.96
N GLU A 49 11.03 -15.29 1.84
CA GLU A 49 11.52 -14.94 0.51
C GLU A 49 11.42 -13.45 0.17
N SER A 50 10.42 -12.73 0.69
CA SER A 50 10.26 -11.30 0.42
C SER A 50 11.37 -10.43 1.04
N LEU A 51 12.00 -10.91 2.11
CA LEU A 51 13.13 -10.25 2.77
C LEU A 51 14.45 -10.49 2.03
N ALA A 52 14.52 -11.54 1.20
CA ALA A 52 15.71 -11.92 0.45
C ALA A 52 15.86 -11.17 -0.90
N SER A 53 14.86 -10.48 -1.40
CA SER A 53 15.08 -9.51 -2.46
C SER A 53 15.82 -8.30 -1.86
N LYS A 54 17.05 -8.53 -1.44
CA LYS A 54 18.03 -7.47 -1.27
C LYS A 54 18.04 -6.74 -2.61
N SER A 55 17.31 -5.65 -2.71
CA SER A 55 17.62 -4.64 -3.70
C SER A 55 19.06 -4.26 -3.44
N THR A 56 19.97 -4.99 -4.07
CA THR A 56 21.35 -4.56 -4.26
C THR A 56 21.33 -3.38 -5.23
N LYS A 57 20.59 -2.33 -4.87
CA LYS A 57 20.91 -1.03 -5.42
C LYS A 57 22.32 -0.77 -4.92
N SER A 58 23.27 -0.83 -5.84
CA SER A 58 24.64 -0.48 -5.54
C SER A 58 24.60 0.84 -4.78
N ARG A 59 25.48 1.03 -3.78
CA ARG A 59 25.62 2.32 -3.08
C ARG A 59 25.73 3.49 -4.07
N LEU A 60 26.30 3.24 -5.24
CA LEU A 60 26.35 4.15 -6.38
C LEU A 60 24.97 4.55 -6.91
N GLY A 61 24.01 3.63 -6.94
CA GLY A 61 22.64 3.90 -7.37
C GLY A 61 21.87 4.79 -6.38
N GLN A 62 22.12 4.62 -5.09
CA GLN A 62 21.55 5.50 -4.05
C GLN A 62 22.19 6.89 -4.10
N PHE A 63 23.51 6.97 -4.32
CA PHE A 63 24.20 8.25 -4.47
C PHE A 63 23.72 9.03 -5.69
N LYS A 64 23.55 8.37 -6.84
CA LYS A 64 22.94 8.99 -8.03
C LYS A 64 21.51 9.47 -7.79
N SER A 65 20.79 8.90 -6.82
CA SER A 65 19.43 9.34 -6.47
C SER A 65 19.43 10.66 -5.70
N LEU A 66 20.54 11.07 -5.06
CA LEU A 66 20.64 12.36 -4.39
C LEU A 66 20.40 13.54 -5.33
N PHE A 67 20.74 13.40 -6.61
CA PHE A 67 20.57 14.46 -7.61
C PHE A 67 19.17 14.50 -8.24
N TYR A 68 18.25 13.64 -7.79
CA TYR A 68 16.92 13.55 -8.35
C TYR A 68 15.98 14.55 -7.66
N GLY A 69 15.98 15.80 -8.14
CA GLY A 69 15.12 16.86 -7.66
C GLY A 69 15.37 17.32 -6.23
N THR A 70 16.45 16.91 -5.59
CA THR A 70 16.73 17.19 -4.17
C THR A 70 16.86 18.69 -3.87
N TRP A 71 17.22 19.50 -4.85
CA TRP A 71 17.23 20.96 -4.73
C TRP A 71 15.89 21.53 -4.28
N ASN A 72 14.78 20.90 -4.68
CA ASN A 72 13.45 21.37 -4.31
C ASN A 72 13.25 21.42 -2.78
N LEU A 73 13.97 20.60 -2.00
CA LEU A 73 13.91 20.65 -0.52
C LEU A 73 14.42 22.00 0.05
N PHE A 74 15.35 22.66 -0.64
CA PHE A 74 16.07 23.81 -0.10
C PHE A 74 15.59 25.15 -0.64
N ILE A 75 15.03 25.18 -1.83
CA ILE A 75 14.78 26.45 -2.54
C ILE A 75 13.39 27.04 -2.28
N ARG A 76 12.46 26.28 -1.70
CA ARG A 76 11.06 26.72 -1.54
C ARG A 76 10.43 26.20 -0.26
N LYS A 77 9.48 26.97 0.26
CA LYS A 77 8.55 26.49 1.27
C LYS A 77 7.38 25.79 0.59
N TYR A 78 7.04 24.62 1.09
CA TYR A 78 5.90 23.83 0.63
C TYR A 78 4.85 23.74 1.73
N GLU A 79 3.58 23.69 1.33
CA GLU A 79 2.49 23.44 2.27
C GLU A 79 2.50 21.99 2.70
N VAL A 80 2.73 21.08 1.76
CA VAL A 80 2.71 19.63 2.00
C VAL A 80 4.03 18.99 1.55
N TRP A 81 4.57 18.14 2.41
CA TRP A 81 5.53 17.11 2.03
C TRP A 81 4.81 15.77 1.90
N ALA A 82 4.81 15.18 0.71
CA ALA A 82 4.15 13.91 0.42
C ALA A 82 5.18 12.80 0.17
N PHE A 83 5.29 11.86 1.11
CA PHE A 83 6.22 10.74 1.04
C PHE A 83 5.60 9.57 0.28
N THR A 84 6.19 9.21 -0.85
CA THR A 84 5.73 8.14 -1.73
C THR A 84 6.86 7.26 -2.23
N THR A 85 6.53 6.32 -3.09
CA THR A 85 7.50 5.48 -3.79
C THR A 85 7.29 5.54 -5.30
N SER A 86 8.35 5.30 -6.08
CA SER A 86 8.25 5.24 -7.54
C SER A 86 7.33 4.12 -8.07
N VAL A 87 6.92 3.20 -7.22
CA VAL A 87 5.95 2.14 -7.56
C VAL A 87 4.54 2.69 -7.74
N GLU A 88 4.24 3.80 -7.05
CA GLU A 88 2.92 4.45 -7.14
C GLU A 88 2.73 5.25 -8.44
N ARG A 89 3.78 5.37 -9.26
CA ARG A 89 3.68 6.07 -10.53
C ARG A 89 3.17 5.18 -11.64
N ILE A 90 2.16 5.66 -12.33
CA ILE A 90 1.60 5.07 -13.54
C ILE A 90 1.69 6.07 -14.70
N LYS A 91 1.71 5.57 -15.92
CA LYS A 91 1.74 6.42 -17.11
C LYS A 91 0.32 6.78 -17.51
N ILE A 92 0.00 8.09 -17.51
CA ILE A 92 -1.26 8.66 -17.96
C ILE A 92 -0.91 9.76 -18.96
N GLU A 93 -1.47 9.72 -20.17
CA GLU A 93 -1.29 10.75 -21.21
C GLU A 93 0.19 11.12 -21.44
N GLY A 94 1.06 10.12 -21.47
CA GLY A 94 2.50 10.29 -21.71
C GLY A 94 3.35 10.69 -20.52
N LYS A 95 2.75 11.10 -19.39
CA LYS A 95 3.44 11.46 -18.15
C LYS A 95 3.34 10.40 -17.08
N TYR A 96 4.33 10.33 -16.19
CA TYR A 96 4.32 9.45 -15.01
C TYR A 96 3.67 10.19 -13.84
N THR A 97 2.44 9.79 -13.51
CA THR A 97 1.59 10.40 -12.49
C THR A 97 1.63 9.56 -11.21
N ASP A 98 1.86 10.17 -10.07
CA ASP A 98 1.65 9.53 -8.77
C ASP A 98 0.13 9.40 -8.52
N LYS A 99 -0.34 8.17 -8.41
CA LYS A 99 -1.78 7.86 -8.33
C LYS A 99 -2.44 8.33 -7.03
N LEU A 100 -1.64 8.68 -6.00
CA LEU A 100 -2.15 9.13 -4.71
C LEU A 100 -2.10 10.66 -4.56
N PHE A 101 -0.95 11.28 -4.91
CA PHE A 101 -0.69 12.66 -4.52
C PHE A 101 -0.74 13.68 -5.66
N ASP A 102 -0.54 13.28 -6.92
CA ASP A 102 -0.50 14.28 -7.99
C ASP A 102 -1.85 15.00 -8.17
N ARG A 103 -2.96 14.27 -8.07
CA ARG A 103 -4.28 14.88 -8.26
C ARG A 103 -4.73 15.74 -7.06
N ILE A 104 -4.50 15.29 -5.81
CA ILE A 104 -4.84 16.11 -4.64
C ILE A 104 -4.02 17.41 -4.63
N SER A 105 -2.78 17.38 -5.13
CA SER A 105 -1.93 18.57 -5.23
C SER A 105 -2.54 19.67 -6.13
N THR A 106 -3.42 19.30 -7.07
CA THR A 106 -4.09 20.29 -7.95
C THR A 106 -5.26 21.00 -7.26
N PHE A 107 -5.77 20.46 -6.16
CA PHE A 107 -6.88 21.05 -5.40
C PHE A 107 -6.42 21.89 -4.22
N SER A 108 -5.16 21.78 -3.84
CA SER A 108 -4.56 22.64 -2.81
C SER A 108 -4.17 24.00 -3.38
N LYS A 109 -4.35 25.05 -2.58
CA LYS A 109 -3.82 26.39 -2.87
C LYS A 109 -2.31 26.47 -2.71
N GLY A 110 -1.74 25.58 -1.90
CA GLY A 110 -0.32 25.53 -1.57
C GLY A 110 0.47 24.60 -2.48
N LYS A 111 1.79 24.68 -2.37
CA LYS A 111 2.69 23.85 -3.17
C LYS A 111 2.95 22.51 -2.48
N PHE A 112 2.88 21.42 -3.24
CA PHE A 112 3.24 20.09 -2.80
C PHE A 112 4.66 19.74 -3.21
N LEU A 113 5.44 19.16 -2.30
CA LEU A 113 6.68 18.48 -2.62
C LEU A 113 6.50 16.97 -2.51
N ILE A 114 6.62 16.28 -3.63
CA ILE A 114 6.59 14.82 -3.67
C ILE A 114 7.99 14.29 -3.31
N ILE A 115 8.13 13.65 -2.15
CA ILE A 115 9.39 13.07 -1.68
C ILE A 115 9.37 11.57 -1.99
N GLU A 116 10.06 11.20 -3.07
CA GLU A 116 9.95 9.88 -3.66
C GLU A 116 11.09 8.94 -3.28
N PHE A 117 10.75 7.77 -2.79
CA PHE A 117 11.68 6.66 -2.70
C PHE A 117 11.73 5.89 -4.03
N GLN A 118 12.85 5.99 -4.72
CA GLN A 118 13.06 5.36 -6.01
C GLN A 118 13.39 3.88 -5.85
N TYR A 119 12.35 3.05 -5.76
CA TYR A 119 12.49 1.63 -5.42
C TYR A 119 13.14 0.81 -6.54
N PHE A 120 12.48 0.69 -7.69
CA PHE A 120 12.96 -0.10 -8.83
C PHE A 120 13.19 0.73 -10.09
N LYS A 121 12.40 1.76 -10.31
CA LYS A 121 12.41 2.58 -11.52
C LYS A 121 12.72 4.03 -11.18
N LYS A 122 13.56 4.66 -12.00
CA LYS A 122 13.76 6.10 -12.05
C LYS A 122 13.07 6.60 -13.30
N TYR A 123 12.15 7.52 -13.13
CA TYR A 123 11.51 8.18 -14.26
C TYR A 123 12.21 9.50 -14.57
N PRO A 124 12.44 9.86 -15.85
CA PRO A 124 12.99 11.16 -16.20
C PRO A 124 12.10 12.28 -15.62
N LEU A 125 12.69 13.25 -14.90
CA LEU A 125 11.93 14.34 -14.26
C LEU A 125 11.02 15.08 -15.25
N ARG A 126 11.48 15.30 -16.50
CA ARG A 126 10.69 15.94 -17.57
C ARG A 126 9.42 15.19 -17.96
N LYS A 127 9.33 13.89 -17.64
CA LYS A 127 8.17 13.03 -17.91
C LYS A 127 7.29 12.80 -16.71
N ILE A 128 7.57 13.43 -15.58
CA ILE A 128 6.78 13.32 -14.34
C ILE A 128 5.69 14.39 -14.36
N ALA A 129 4.49 14.02 -13.89
CA ALA A 129 3.37 14.96 -13.78
C ALA A 129 3.51 15.92 -12.60
N SER A 130 4.08 15.45 -11.49
CA SER A 130 4.27 16.24 -10.28
C SER A 130 5.10 17.49 -10.54
N GLN A 131 4.65 18.64 -10.07
CA GLN A 131 5.33 19.93 -10.28
C GLN A 131 6.67 20.01 -9.53
N TYR A 132 6.73 19.48 -8.31
CA TYR A 132 7.94 19.46 -7.49
C TYR A 132 8.17 18.06 -6.95
N VAL A 133 9.34 17.52 -7.24
CA VAL A 133 9.76 16.18 -6.80
C VAL A 133 11.13 16.26 -6.14
N SER A 134 11.33 15.51 -5.10
CA SER A 134 12.63 15.31 -4.45
C SER A 134 12.86 13.83 -4.18
N SER A 135 14.12 13.42 -4.22
CA SER A 135 14.48 12.08 -3.77
C SER A 135 14.46 11.97 -2.23
N LYS A 136 13.93 10.87 -1.73
CA LYS A 136 14.06 10.49 -0.31
C LYS A 136 15.51 10.11 0.08
N ALA A 137 16.42 9.99 -0.87
CA ALA A 137 17.78 9.45 -0.66
C ALA A 137 18.58 10.23 0.39
N ILE A 138 18.41 11.55 0.46
CA ILE A 138 19.11 12.39 1.43
C ILE A 138 18.74 12.02 2.88
N PHE A 139 17.46 11.77 3.13
CA PHE A 139 16.99 11.32 4.45
C PHE A 139 17.55 9.94 4.78
N LEU A 140 17.47 9.00 3.85
CA LEU A 140 17.91 7.62 4.03
C LEU A 140 19.42 7.51 4.28
N LEU A 141 20.23 8.29 3.56
CA LEU A 141 21.68 8.31 3.75
C LEU A 141 22.06 8.91 5.11
N SER A 142 21.43 10.02 5.50
CA SER A 142 21.66 10.61 6.81
C SER A 142 21.27 9.65 7.94
N GLU A 143 20.15 8.92 7.82
CA GLU A 143 19.73 7.89 8.76
C GLU A 143 20.75 6.75 8.87
N GLU A 144 21.23 6.25 7.71
CA GLU A 144 22.20 5.16 7.69
C GLU A 144 23.51 5.57 8.36
N ILE A 145 24.03 6.76 8.04
CA ILE A 145 25.26 7.31 8.65
C ILE A 145 25.04 7.48 10.15
N TYR A 146 23.94 8.12 10.56
CA TYR A 146 23.64 8.35 11.98
C TYR A 146 23.50 7.04 12.75
N SER A 147 22.78 6.07 12.19
CA SER A 147 22.58 4.76 12.81
C SER A 147 23.90 4.02 13.05
N ARG A 148 24.81 4.07 12.09
CA ARG A 148 26.12 3.39 12.18
C ARG A 148 27.06 4.03 13.19
N ILE A 149 27.09 5.36 13.25
CA ILE A 149 28.05 6.10 14.09
C ILE A 149 27.53 6.22 15.53
N PHE A 150 26.26 6.63 15.70
CA PHE A 150 25.72 7.08 16.98
C PHE A 150 24.82 6.07 17.70
N LEU A 151 24.31 5.05 16.98
CA LEU A 151 23.40 4.04 17.54
C LEU A 151 24.05 2.65 17.62
N ARG A 152 25.27 2.59 18.20
CA ARG A 152 26.00 1.30 18.31
C ARG A 152 25.26 0.30 19.21
N LYS A 153 24.75 0.74 20.36
CA LYS A 153 23.97 -0.08 21.30
C LYS A 153 22.63 0.58 21.60
N THR A 154 21.57 -0.21 21.60
CA THR A 154 20.23 0.19 22.04
C THR A 154 19.87 -0.68 23.26
N GLN A 155 19.33 -0.05 24.30
CA GLN A 155 18.78 -0.79 25.43
C GLN A 155 17.28 -0.90 25.25
N ILE A 156 16.78 -2.13 25.24
CA ILE A 156 15.37 -2.43 25.15
C ILE A 156 14.93 -2.95 26.52
N LYS A 157 14.03 -2.20 27.16
CA LYS A 157 13.37 -2.62 28.40
C LYS A 157 12.34 -3.70 28.07
N ASN A 158 12.21 -4.67 28.96
CA ASN A 158 11.27 -5.80 28.81
C ASN A 158 11.47 -6.62 27.51
N LYS A 159 12.72 -6.78 27.08
CA LYS A 159 13.10 -7.53 25.86
C LYS A 159 12.63 -9.01 25.93
N ALA A 160 12.41 -9.56 27.12
CA ALA A 160 11.90 -10.93 27.30
C ALA A 160 10.53 -11.10 26.63
N ILE A 161 9.65 -10.11 26.72
CA ILE A 161 8.33 -10.14 26.08
C ILE A 161 8.46 -10.31 24.55
N ILE A 162 9.46 -9.66 23.92
CA ILE A 162 9.69 -9.82 22.46
C ILE A 162 10.02 -11.27 22.13
N LYS A 163 10.81 -11.96 22.96
CA LYS A 163 11.14 -13.38 22.75
C LYS A 163 9.92 -14.28 22.91
N GLU A 164 9.02 -13.96 23.85
CA GLU A 164 7.77 -14.69 24.03
C GLU A 164 6.83 -14.48 22.82
N ILE A 165 6.78 -13.24 22.29
CA ILE A 165 6.06 -12.93 21.03
C ILE A 165 6.64 -13.74 19.86
N GLU A 166 7.98 -13.76 19.72
CA GLU A 166 8.68 -14.51 18.67
C GLU A 166 8.38 -16.01 18.76
N ALA A 167 8.35 -16.56 19.98
CA ALA A 167 8.04 -17.96 20.21
C ALA A 167 6.57 -18.30 19.89
N ALA A 168 5.62 -17.48 20.37
CA ALA A 168 4.19 -17.66 20.14
C ALA A 168 3.85 -17.60 18.64
N LEU A 169 4.46 -16.65 17.91
CA LEU A 169 4.22 -16.44 16.48
C LEU A 169 5.17 -17.26 15.57
N LYS A 170 6.07 -18.05 16.15
CA LYS A 170 7.11 -18.81 15.42
C LYS A 170 7.87 -17.92 14.40
N CYS A 171 8.12 -16.69 14.77
CA CYS A 171 8.68 -15.66 13.89
C CYS A 171 9.71 -14.81 14.64
N SER A 172 10.99 -14.91 14.29
CA SER A 172 12.05 -14.10 14.88
C SER A 172 12.27 -12.78 14.13
N VAL A 173 12.55 -11.69 14.84
CA VAL A 173 12.88 -10.38 14.28
C VAL A 173 14.14 -9.82 14.93
N ASN A 174 14.89 -9.00 14.21
CA ASN A 174 16.01 -8.27 14.77
C ASN A 174 15.51 -6.98 15.43
N ALA A 175 15.08 -7.07 16.70
CA ALA A 175 14.53 -5.94 17.45
C ALA A 175 15.53 -4.77 17.54
N ASP A 176 16.82 -5.04 17.74
CA ASP A 176 17.85 -3.98 17.83
C ASP A 176 17.97 -3.21 16.50
N ALA A 177 17.93 -3.90 15.36
CA ALA A 177 17.97 -3.24 14.05
C ALA A 177 16.70 -2.40 13.79
N ILE A 178 15.53 -2.90 14.20
CA ILE A 178 14.25 -2.19 14.09
C ILE A 178 14.29 -0.90 14.91
N VAL A 179 14.75 -1.00 16.16
CA VAL A 179 14.87 0.14 17.08
C VAL A 179 15.86 1.17 16.52
N LYS A 180 17.05 0.74 16.11
CA LYS A 180 18.05 1.63 15.51
C LYS A 180 17.53 2.40 14.32
N LYS A 181 16.81 1.71 13.42
CA LYS A 181 16.22 2.34 12.25
C LYS A 181 15.24 3.46 12.64
N ASN A 182 14.28 3.18 13.53
CA ASN A 182 13.26 4.17 13.90
C ASN A 182 13.84 5.33 14.73
N LEU A 183 14.81 5.07 15.60
CA LEU A 183 15.53 6.12 16.31
C LEU A 183 16.36 7.02 15.37
N ALA A 184 16.99 6.43 14.34
CA ALA A 184 17.70 7.19 13.31
C ALA A 184 16.74 8.05 12.49
N GLN A 185 15.60 7.50 12.06
CA GLN A 185 14.52 8.23 11.38
C GLN A 185 14.09 9.44 12.22
N TYR A 186 13.77 9.22 13.49
CA TYR A 186 13.37 10.29 14.42
C TYR A 186 14.40 11.39 14.51
N LYS A 187 15.65 11.03 14.86
CA LYS A 187 16.71 12.01 15.12
C LYS A 187 17.10 12.79 13.87
N MET A 188 17.20 12.11 12.74
CA MET A 188 17.56 12.76 11.48
C MET A 188 16.42 13.64 10.96
N MET A 189 15.15 13.22 11.09
CA MET A 189 14.04 14.09 10.71
C MET A 189 13.98 15.35 11.60
N LYS A 190 14.17 15.22 12.92
CA LYS A 190 14.28 16.40 13.82
C LYS A 190 15.44 17.33 13.42
N PHE A 191 16.55 16.78 12.90
CA PHE A 191 17.66 17.58 12.37
C PHE A 191 17.25 18.32 11.09
N TRP A 192 16.63 17.61 10.14
CA TRP A 192 16.20 18.22 8.88
C TRP A 192 15.13 19.30 9.07
N LEU A 193 14.20 19.12 10.01
CA LEU A 193 13.18 20.13 10.34
C LEU A 193 13.76 21.41 10.98
N LYS A 194 15.00 21.39 11.43
CA LYS A 194 15.71 22.61 11.87
C LYS A 194 16.37 23.38 10.74
N ILE A 195 16.66 22.71 9.63
CA ILE A 195 17.43 23.28 8.52
C ILE A 195 16.52 23.65 7.34
N LEU A 196 15.52 22.78 7.06
CA LEU A 196 14.64 22.95 5.92
C LEU A 196 13.40 23.76 6.30
N PRO A 197 12.80 24.48 5.34
CA PRO A 197 11.50 25.11 5.56
C PRO A 197 10.44 24.05 5.87
N ASN A 198 9.87 24.12 7.08
CA ASN A 198 8.88 23.14 7.54
C ASN A 198 7.61 23.17 6.69
N PRO A 199 7.05 22.01 6.33
CA PRO A 199 5.74 21.93 5.70
C PRO A 199 4.64 22.24 6.74
N LYS A 200 3.45 22.58 6.26
CA LYS A 200 2.26 22.72 7.09
C LYS A 200 1.69 21.36 7.44
N TYR A 201 1.74 20.42 6.49
CA TYR A 201 1.26 19.04 6.63
C TYR A 201 2.23 18.04 6.04
N VAL A 202 2.18 16.81 6.54
CA VAL A 202 2.90 15.67 5.95
C VAL A 202 1.91 14.60 5.53
N PHE A 203 1.98 14.22 4.25
CA PHE A 203 1.24 13.09 3.70
C PHE A 203 2.20 11.92 3.51
N LEU A 204 1.76 10.73 3.82
CA LEU A 204 2.57 9.53 3.65
C LEU A 204 1.71 8.31 3.31
N THR A 205 2.35 7.29 2.83
CA THR A 205 1.79 5.95 2.70
C THR A 205 2.52 5.02 3.66
N VAL A 206 1.85 3.96 4.13
CA VAL A 206 2.51 2.91 4.93
C VAL A 206 3.13 3.48 6.20
N SER A 207 2.32 4.08 7.08
CA SER A 207 2.76 4.72 8.34
C SER A 207 3.69 3.83 9.17
N TYR A 208 3.40 2.53 9.20
CA TYR A 208 4.18 1.54 9.95
C TYR A 208 5.63 1.32 9.45
N ASN A 209 6.03 1.98 8.38
CA ASN A 209 7.44 2.08 7.96
C ASN A 209 8.10 3.40 8.38
N HIS A 210 7.33 4.33 8.99
CA HIS A 210 7.72 5.72 9.21
C HIS A 210 7.52 6.20 10.66
N TYR A 211 7.40 5.33 11.65
CA TYR A 211 7.15 5.70 13.05
C TYR A 211 8.09 6.79 13.59
N GLY A 212 9.38 6.69 13.28
CA GLY A 212 10.34 7.71 13.69
C GLY A 212 10.09 9.07 13.04
N TYR A 213 9.70 9.11 11.77
CA TYR A 213 9.33 10.34 11.07
C TYR A 213 8.06 10.93 11.66
N ILE A 214 7.01 10.12 11.82
CA ILE A 214 5.71 10.55 12.34
C ILE A 214 5.92 11.24 13.69
N ARG A 215 6.61 10.59 14.62
CA ARG A 215 6.90 11.19 15.93
C ARG A 215 7.67 12.51 15.79
N ALA A 216 8.67 12.58 14.91
CA ALA A 216 9.43 13.81 14.70
C ALA A 216 8.57 14.97 14.17
N PHE A 217 7.68 14.70 13.23
CA PHE A 217 6.74 15.68 12.70
C PHE A 217 5.75 16.15 13.76
N LYS A 218 5.08 15.23 14.44
CA LYS A 218 4.08 15.54 15.48
C LYS A 218 4.69 16.33 16.62
N GLU A 219 5.88 15.97 17.11
CA GLU A 219 6.61 16.74 18.13
C GLU A 219 7.13 18.10 17.61
N SER A 220 7.00 18.37 16.33
CA SER A 220 7.30 19.67 15.71
C SER A 220 6.05 20.45 15.34
N GLY A 221 4.88 19.98 15.81
CA GLY A 221 3.61 20.63 15.52
C GLY A 221 3.11 20.44 14.10
N ILE A 222 3.57 19.41 13.38
CA ILE A 222 3.23 19.17 11.99
C ILE A 222 2.32 17.95 11.92
N PRO A 223 1.03 18.10 11.55
CA PRO A 223 0.09 17.00 11.41
C PRO A 223 0.50 16.03 10.31
N VAL A 224 0.24 14.74 10.55
CA VAL A 224 0.57 13.65 9.65
C VAL A 224 -0.69 12.94 9.18
N VAL A 225 -0.86 12.83 7.87
CA VAL A 225 -1.95 12.13 7.21
C VAL A 225 -1.41 10.91 6.48
N GLU A 226 -1.95 9.74 6.77
CA GLU A 226 -1.69 8.54 5.97
C GLU A 226 -2.74 8.39 4.88
N PHE A 227 -2.29 8.08 3.67
CA PHE A 227 -3.15 7.70 2.56
C PHE A 227 -3.15 6.19 2.41
N GLN A 228 -4.31 5.59 2.40
CA GLN A 228 -4.47 4.16 2.19
C GLN A 228 -3.77 3.73 0.89
N HIS A 229 -3.06 2.61 0.95
CA HIS A 229 -2.36 2.05 -0.22
C HIS A 229 -2.73 0.60 -0.51
N GLY A 230 -3.34 -0.08 0.44
CA GLY A 230 -3.78 -1.47 0.38
C GLY A 230 -5.05 -1.65 1.21
N VAL A 231 -5.56 -2.87 1.29
CA VAL A 231 -6.74 -3.20 2.10
C VAL A 231 -6.45 -2.98 3.58
N ILE A 232 -7.35 -2.30 4.27
CA ILE A 232 -7.38 -2.15 5.73
C ILE A 232 -8.57 -2.96 6.23
N SER A 233 -8.31 -3.94 7.08
CA SER A 233 -9.31 -4.83 7.67
C SER A 233 -8.82 -5.37 9.01
N GLU A 234 -9.65 -6.13 9.69
CA GLU A 234 -9.32 -6.86 10.91
C GLU A 234 -8.07 -7.75 10.78
N ASN A 235 -7.82 -8.26 9.57
CA ASN A 235 -6.67 -9.12 9.29
C ASN A 235 -5.37 -8.34 9.07
N HIS A 236 -5.43 -7.02 8.85
CA HIS A 236 -4.24 -6.20 8.65
C HIS A 236 -3.66 -5.68 9.96
N GLN A 237 -2.81 -6.47 10.58
CA GLN A 237 -2.33 -6.28 11.95
C GLN A 237 -1.49 -5.00 12.19
N ALA A 238 -1.11 -4.27 11.16
CA ALA A 238 -0.49 -2.95 11.33
C ALA A 238 -1.50 -1.83 11.65
N TYR A 239 -2.81 -2.09 11.47
CA TYR A 239 -3.90 -1.16 11.76
C TYR A 239 -4.80 -1.64 12.93
N ASN A 240 -4.44 -2.75 13.56
CA ASN A 240 -5.22 -3.34 14.64
C ASN A 240 -4.40 -3.42 15.92
N TYR A 241 -4.92 -2.91 17.03
CA TYR A 241 -4.29 -2.99 18.33
C TYR A 241 -5.33 -3.24 19.41
N ILE A 242 -5.07 -4.19 20.32
CA ILE A 242 -5.85 -4.36 21.56
C ILE A 242 -5.27 -3.45 22.64
N ALA A 243 -3.95 -3.34 22.68
CA ALA A 243 -3.24 -2.49 23.62
C ALA A 243 -3.47 -1.00 23.30
N LYS A 244 -3.74 -0.19 24.32
CA LYS A 244 -3.78 1.26 24.19
C LYS A 244 -2.35 1.80 24.04
N LEU A 245 -2.05 2.37 22.89
CA LEU A 245 -0.72 2.87 22.53
C LEU A 245 -0.70 4.40 22.46
N GLU A 246 0.49 4.99 22.63
CA GLU A 246 0.65 6.44 22.54
C GLU A 246 0.43 6.95 21.11
N PRO A 247 -0.47 7.94 20.90
CA PRO A 247 -0.79 8.47 19.57
C PRO A 247 0.39 9.15 18.85
N ILE A 248 1.42 9.54 19.61
CA ILE A 248 2.52 10.39 19.09
C ILE A 248 3.30 9.76 17.91
N GLN A 249 3.27 8.46 17.76
CA GLN A 249 3.99 7.75 16.70
C GLN A 249 3.07 7.20 15.60
N PHE A 250 1.78 7.52 15.66
CA PHE A 250 0.79 7.17 14.64
C PHE A 250 0.35 8.42 13.86
N PRO A 251 -0.16 8.28 12.62
CA PRO A 251 -0.71 9.42 11.90
C PRO A 251 -1.86 10.06 12.69
N ASP A 252 -2.12 11.34 12.45
CA ASP A 252 -3.28 12.00 13.04
C ASP A 252 -4.56 11.58 12.33
N VAL A 253 -4.48 11.43 11.01
CA VAL A 253 -5.60 11.07 10.13
C VAL A 253 -5.18 9.95 9.19
N ILE A 254 -6.12 9.03 8.91
CA ILE A 254 -5.99 8.06 7.83
C ILE A 254 -7.05 8.35 6.78
N SER A 255 -6.61 8.68 5.56
CA SER A 255 -7.48 8.88 4.41
C SER A 255 -7.67 7.57 3.66
N VAL A 256 -8.89 7.07 3.65
CA VAL A 256 -9.26 5.75 3.12
C VAL A 256 -10.02 5.84 1.80
N PHE A 257 -10.16 4.71 1.11
CA PHE A 257 -10.80 4.65 -0.19
C PHE A 257 -12.32 4.72 -0.09
N GLY A 258 -12.92 4.06 0.90
CA GLY A 258 -14.36 3.94 1.03
C GLY A 258 -14.84 3.87 2.47
N GLU A 259 -16.16 3.78 2.61
CA GLU A 259 -16.82 3.77 3.93
C GLU A 259 -16.53 2.51 4.74
N ASN A 260 -16.26 1.38 4.09
CA ASN A 260 -15.92 0.14 4.82
C ASN A 260 -14.69 0.33 5.70
N GLU A 261 -13.60 0.84 5.17
CA GLU A 261 -12.38 1.09 5.94
C GLU A 261 -12.54 2.28 6.89
N ASN A 262 -13.35 3.28 6.51
CA ASN A 262 -13.66 4.42 7.37
C ASN A 262 -14.37 3.99 8.66
N ASN A 263 -15.45 3.22 8.52
CA ASN A 263 -16.22 2.70 9.65
C ASN A 263 -15.35 1.75 10.49
N TYR A 264 -14.60 0.86 9.84
CA TYR A 264 -13.69 -0.04 10.52
C TYR A 264 -12.69 0.71 11.41
N LEU A 265 -12.01 1.73 10.88
CA LEU A 265 -10.99 2.48 11.62
C LEU A 265 -11.57 3.35 12.74
N ASN A 266 -12.75 3.95 12.53
CA ASN A 266 -13.36 4.84 13.51
C ASN A 266 -14.12 4.09 14.63
N GLU A 267 -14.68 2.91 14.34
CA GLU A 267 -15.61 2.22 15.23
C GLU A 267 -15.06 0.93 15.84
N GLN A 268 -14.22 0.19 15.10
CA GLN A 268 -13.79 -1.16 15.47
C GLN A 268 -12.30 -1.26 15.76
N SER A 269 -11.48 -0.48 15.09
CA SER A 269 -10.03 -0.47 15.28
C SER A 269 -9.66 0.36 16.52
N ASN A 270 -8.73 -0.16 17.33
CA ASN A 270 -8.13 0.61 18.44
C ASN A 270 -6.86 1.36 17.97
N MET A 271 -6.76 1.66 16.68
CA MET A 271 -5.62 2.42 16.18
C MET A 271 -5.65 3.86 16.74
N PRO A 272 -4.56 4.35 17.34
CA PRO A 272 -4.57 5.64 18.05
C PRO A 272 -4.41 6.81 17.08
N ILE A 273 -5.40 7.02 16.23
CA ILE A 273 -5.57 8.14 15.30
C ILE A 273 -6.63 9.10 15.84
N GLN A 274 -6.71 10.32 15.30
CA GLN A 274 -7.78 11.24 15.66
C GLN A 274 -9.08 10.87 14.94
N PHE A 275 -9.00 10.59 13.63
CA PHE A 275 -10.10 10.07 12.83
C PHE A 275 -9.61 9.46 11.51
N ALA A 276 -10.45 8.63 10.92
CA ALA A 276 -10.34 8.27 9.52
C ALA A 276 -11.34 9.08 8.68
N ASN A 277 -11.02 9.34 7.42
CA ASN A 277 -11.92 10.01 6.49
C ASN A 277 -11.87 9.38 5.11
N VAL A 278 -12.99 9.37 4.43
CA VAL A 278 -13.09 8.87 3.07
C VAL A 278 -12.54 9.90 2.08
N ILE A 279 -11.61 9.46 1.24
CA ILE A 279 -11.06 10.30 0.16
C ILE A 279 -11.39 9.72 -1.23
N GLY A 280 -11.57 8.42 -1.35
CA GLY A 280 -11.71 7.73 -2.64
C GLY A 280 -10.38 7.51 -3.35
N ARG A 281 -10.42 7.26 -4.65
CA ARG A 281 -9.23 7.06 -5.48
C ARG A 281 -9.30 7.85 -6.78
N SER A 282 -8.40 8.79 -6.94
CA SER A 282 -8.32 9.67 -8.13
C SER A 282 -8.20 8.92 -9.45
N ILE A 283 -7.58 7.75 -9.43
CA ILE A 283 -7.36 6.96 -10.62
C ILE A 283 -8.65 6.26 -11.09
N ILE A 284 -9.54 5.91 -10.17
CA ILE A 284 -10.83 5.34 -10.48
C ILE A 284 -11.71 6.39 -11.17
N ASP A 285 -11.82 7.59 -10.60
CA ASP A 285 -12.56 8.70 -11.23
C ASP A 285 -12.07 8.96 -12.68
N TYR A 286 -10.75 8.87 -12.89
CA TYR A 286 -10.18 9.12 -14.23
C TYR A 286 -10.57 8.04 -15.25
N TYR A 287 -10.63 6.78 -14.84
CA TYR A 287 -10.92 5.67 -15.76
C TYR A 287 -12.39 5.27 -15.79
N TYR A 288 -13.21 5.67 -14.84
CA TYR A 288 -14.62 5.34 -14.76
C TYR A 288 -15.38 5.77 -16.02
N ASP A 289 -15.28 7.04 -16.40
CA ASP A 289 -15.94 7.58 -17.60
C ASP A 289 -15.40 7.00 -18.92
N ARG A 290 -14.30 6.26 -18.84
CA ARG A 290 -13.61 5.63 -19.98
C ARG A 290 -13.81 4.13 -20.03
N ALA A 291 -14.47 3.54 -19.05
CA ALA A 291 -14.75 2.12 -19.00
C ALA A 291 -15.75 1.75 -20.11
N LYS A 292 -15.42 0.72 -20.88
CA LYS A 292 -16.28 0.21 -21.93
C LYS A 292 -17.08 -0.95 -21.39
N GLU A 293 -18.37 -0.98 -21.71
CA GLU A 293 -19.23 -2.13 -21.53
C GLU A 293 -19.36 -2.89 -22.86
N ASN A 294 -19.25 -4.21 -22.78
CA ASN A 294 -19.51 -5.13 -23.88
C ASN A 294 -20.57 -6.14 -23.44
N GLU A 295 -21.47 -6.49 -24.32
CA GLU A 295 -22.54 -7.46 -24.05
C GLU A 295 -22.02 -8.91 -23.94
N THR A 296 -20.85 -9.19 -24.51
CA THR A 296 -20.22 -10.52 -24.47
C THR A 296 -18.81 -10.46 -23.92
N ILE A 297 -18.43 -11.45 -23.10
CA ILE A 297 -17.07 -11.54 -22.58
C ILE A 297 -16.13 -12.03 -23.69
N LYS A 298 -15.23 -11.14 -24.12
CA LYS A 298 -14.20 -11.47 -25.13
C LYS A 298 -12.79 -11.25 -24.61
N SER A 299 -12.64 -10.37 -23.63
CA SER A 299 -11.33 -9.93 -23.13
C SER A 299 -11.26 -9.95 -21.62
N ILE A 300 -10.14 -10.46 -21.13
CA ILE A 300 -9.86 -10.65 -19.70
C ILE A 300 -8.62 -9.86 -19.31
N SER A 301 -8.74 -8.94 -18.37
CA SER A 301 -7.57 -8.33 -17.73
C SER A 301 -7.03 -9.25 -16.63
N VAL A 302 -5.72 -9.45 -16.60
CA VAL A 302 -5.07 -10.30 -15.59
C VAL A 302 -4.01 -9.50 -14.85
N ALA A 303 -4.29 -9.15 -13.60
CA ALA A 303 -3.32 -8.50 -12.73
C ALA A 303 -2.42 -9.54 -12.05
N LEU A 304 -1.20 -9.73 -12.59
CA LEU A 304 -0.26 -10.72 -12.11
C LEU A 304 0.46 -10.25 -10.84
N GLN A 305 0.57 -11.13 -9.86
CA GLN A 305 1.43 -10.96 -8.71
C GLN A 305 2.88 -11.37 -9.04
N ASP A 306 3.83 -10.94 -8.20
CA ASP A 306 5.22 -11.33 -8.37
C ASP A 306 5.52 -12.73 -7.81
N GLY A 307 6.59 -13.35 -8.32
CA GLY A 307 7.11 -14.61 -7.79
C GLY A 307 6.21 -15.83 -7.98
N PRO A 308 6.21 -16.78 -7.04
CA PRO A 308 5.51 -18.06 -7.19
C PRO A 308 4.02 -17.94 -7.44
N ILE A 309 3.36 -16.94 -6.84
CA ILE A 309 1.92 -16.71 -7.03
C ILE A 309 1.62 -16.29 -8.46
N GLY A 310 2.46 -15.41 -9.06
CA GLY A 310 2.31 -15.05 -10.47
C GLY A 310 2.44 -16.26 -11.40
N ASN A 311 3.40 -17.15 -11.12
CA ASN A 311 3.57 -18.38 -11.89
C ASN A 311 2.34 -19.31 -11.75
N LYS A 312 1.86 -19.55 -10.53
CA LYS A 312 0.66 -20.37 -10.29
C LYS A 312 -0.59 -19.77 -10.93
N THR A 313 -0.71 -18.42 -10.96
CA THR A 313 -1.78 -17.74 -11.69
C THR A 313 -1.72 -18.05 -13.18
N ILE A 314 -0.54 -18.04 -13.78
CA ILE A 314 -0.35 -18.36 -15.20
C ILE A 314 -0.65 -19.84 -15.46
N GLU A 315 -0.17 -20.76 -14.63
CA GLU A 315 -0.45 -22.20 -14.71
C GLU A 315 -1.95 -22.47 -14.69
N PHE A 316 -2.66 -21.84 -13.76
CA PHE A 316 -4.12 -21.91 -13.65
C PHE A 316 -4.81 -21.44 -14.96
N LEU A 317 -4.42 -20.27 -15.47
CA LEU A 317 -5.03 -19.71 -16.68
C LEU A 317 -4.71 -20.52 -17.95
N LEU A 318 -3.51 -21.11 -18.04
CA LEU A 318 -3.16 -22.01 -19.13
C LEU A 318 -3.96 -23.30 -19.07
N ALA A 319 -4.20 -23.83 -17.87
CA ALA A 319 -5.10 -24.98 -17.68
C ALA A 319 -6.55 -24.64 -18.05
N PHE A 320 -7.07 -23.54 -17.56
CA PHE A 320 -8.37 -22.99 -17.96
C PHE A 320 -8.50 -22.89 -19.48
N ASN A 321 -7.55 -22.26 -20.16
CA ASN A 321 -7.60 -22.04 -21.62
C ASN A 321 -7.54 -23.35 -22.44
N ARG A 322 -6.96 -24.43 -21.89
CA ARG A 322 -6.93 -25.74 -22.53
C ARG A 322 -8.31 -26.43 -22.50
N HIS A 323 -9.03 -26.28 -21.39
CA HIS A 323 -10.33 -26.95 -21.18
C HIS A 323 -11.53 -26.10 -21.61
N SER A 324 -11.35 -24.80 -21.75
CA SER A 324 -12.43 -23.90 -22.18
C SER A 324 -12.71 -24.05 -23.70
N GLU A 325 -13.95 -24.24 -24.07
CA GLU A 325 -14.42 -24.22 -25.45
C GLU A 325 -14.34 -22.81 -26.05
N ILE A 326 -14.58 -21.81 -25.23
CA ILE A 326 -14.53 -20.40 -25.62
C ILE A 326 -13.10 -19.86 -25.50
N LYS A 327 -12.63 -19.20 -26.55
CA LYS A 327 -11.30 -18.57 -26.56
C LYS A 327 -11.38 -17.11 -26.19
N TYR A 328 -10.98 -16.81 -24.95
CA TYR A 328 -10.88 -15.44 -24.42
C TYR A 328 -9.52 -14.83 -24.77
N ASN A 329 -9.48 -13.50 -24.90
CA ASN A 329 -8.25 -12.74 -25.09
C ASN A 329 -7.72 -12.26 -23.73
N PHE A 330 -6.62 -12.83 -23.26
CA PHE A 330 -5.99 -12.46 -22.00
C PHE A 330 -5.01 -11.29 -22.17
N LYS A 331 -5.22 -10.21 -21.43
CA LYS A 331 -4.28 -9.09 -21.33
C LYS A 331 -3.53 -9.18 -20.00
N LEU A 332 -2.32 -9.71 -20.03
CA LEU A 332 -1.47 -9.92 -18.87
C LEU A 332 -0.79 -8.62 -18.45
N VAL A 333 -0.97 -8.19 -17.22
CA VAL A 333 -0.35 -7.00 -16.63
C VAL A 333 0.60 -7.42 -15.50
N PRO A 334 1.89 -7.57 -15.78
CA PRO A 334 2.86 -7.94 -14.77
C PRO A 334 3.16 -6.75 -13.85
N ARG A 335 3.34 -7.01 -12.56
CA ARG A 335 3.65 -5.98 -11.57
C ARG A 335 5.13 -5.55 -11.63
N ARG A 336 6.04 -6.46 -11.35
CA ARG A 336 7.49 -6.25 -11.31
C ARG A 336 8.26 -7.28 -12.13
N THR A 337 7.76 -8.51 -12.16
CA THR A 337 8.30 -9.58 -13.00
C THR A 337 8.11 -9.21 -14.47
N THR A 338 9.15 -9.34 -15.27
CA THR A 338 9.09 -8.94 -16.68
C THR A 338 8.43 -10.01 -17.54
N GLU A 339 7.83 -9.59 -18.67
CA GLU A 339 7.35 -10.50 -19.71
C GLU A 339 8.40 -11.54 -20.10
N ALA A 340 9.65 -11.10 -20.30
CA ALA A 340 10.76 -11.99 -20.65
C ALA A 340 11.01 -13.07 -19.58
N SER A 341 10.82 -12.75 -18.29
CA SER A 341 10.96 -13.72 -17.20
C SER A 341 9.87 -14.80 -17.26
N TYR A 342 8.62 -14.40 -17.52
CA TYR A 342 7.52 -15.36 -17.68
C TYR A 342 7.69 -16.23 -18.93
N LYS A 343 8.11 -15.65 -20.07
CA LYS A 343 8.36 -16.38 -21.33
C LYS A 343 9.52 -17.39 -21.25
N LYS A 344 10.41 -17.26 -20.26
CA LYS A 344 11.43 -18.29 -19.99
C LYS A 344 10.87 -19.56 -19.35
N VAL A 345 9.74 -19.45 -18.65
CA VAL A 345 9.13 -20.54 -17.88
C VAL A 345 7.93 -21.13 -18.61
N PHE A 346 7.14 -20.28 -19.28
CA PHE A 346 5.88 -20.66 -19.90
C PHE A 346 5.86 -20.42 -21.40
N ARG A 347 5.15 -21.31 -22.11
CA ARG A 347 4.75 -21.11 -23.51
C ARG A 347 3.33 -20.56 -23.51
N PHE A 348 3.13 -19.42 -24.15
CA PHE A 348 1.86 -18.74 -24.22
C PHE A 348 1.17 -18.97 -25.57
N PRO A 349 -0.12 -19.35 -25.59
CA PRO A 349 -0.95 -19.30 -26.78
C PRO A 349 -1.12 -17.87 -27.29
N ASP A 350 -1.52 -17.71 -28.58
CA ASP A 350 -1.64 -16.40 -29.23
C ASP A 350 -2.66 -15.45 -28.59
N ASN A 351 -3.62 -15.99 -27.89
CA ASN A 351 -4.63 -15.24 -27.16
C ASN A 351 -4.16 -14.70 -25.80
N PHE A 352 -2.91 -15.00 -25.38
CA PHE A 352 -2.27 -14.44 -24.19
C PHE A 352 -1.29 -13.35 -24.58
N LYS A 353 -1.60 -12.09 -24.25
CA LYS A 353 -0.75 -10.94 -24.62
C LYS A 353 -0.34 -10.14 -23.38
N PHE A 354 0.97 -9.91 -23.24
CA PHE A 354 1.47 -8.96 -22.25
C PHE A 354 1.22 -7.53 -22.74
N THR A 355 0.61 -6.70 -21.90
CA THR A 355 0.37 -5.30 -22.24
C THR A 355 1.43 -4.39 -21.62
N LYS A 356 1.71 -3.27 -22.29
CA LYS A 356 2.55 -2.17 -21.79
C LYS A 356 1.69 -1.09 -21.10
N GLU A 357 0.39 -1.18 -21.23
CA GLU A 357 -0.53 -0.24 -20.58
C GLU A 357 -0.58 -0.47 -19.08
N ASN A 358 -1.00 0.55 -18.33
CA ASN A 358 -1.21 0.38 -16.91
C ASN A 358 -2.45 -0.48 -16.63
N ILE A 359 -2.54 -1.03 -15.43
CA ILE A 359 -3.60 -1.95 -15.05
C ILE A 359 -5.00 -1.34 -15.17
N TYR A 360 -5.18 -0.08 -14.81
CA TYR A 360 -6.48 0.61 -14.85
C TYR A 360 -6.97 0.82 -16.28
N HIS A 361 -6.07 1.21 -17.19
CA HIS A 361 -6.37 1.27 -18.61
C HIS A 361 -6.77 -0.12 -19.14
N THR A 362 -6.05 -1.15 -18.73
CA THR A 362 -6.33 -2.50 -19.18
C THR A 362 -7.70 -2.98 -18.70
N ILE A 363 -8.02 -2.78 -17.40
CA ILE A 363 -9.32 -3.14 -16.82
C ILE A 363 -10.45 -2.39 -17.51
N SER A 364 -10.34 -1.07 -17.69
CA SER A 364 -11.41 -0.26 -18.29
C SER A 364 -11.72 -0.65 -19.74
N HIS A 365 -10.81 -1.37 -20.43
CA HIS A 365 -10.96 -1.85 -21.80
C HIS A 365 -11.09 -3.39 -21.90
N CYS A 366 -11.29 -4.08 -20.80
CA CYS A 366 -11.59 -5.50 -20.75
C CYS A 366 -12.99 -5.71 -20.16
N ASP A 367 -13.54 -6.90 -20.36
CA ASP A 367 -14.90 -7.22 -19.93
C ASP A 367 -14.93 -7.65 -18.47
N ILE A 368 -13.92 -8.42 -18.05
CA ILE A 368 -13.75 -8.91 -16.69
C ILE A 368 -12.31 -8.77 -16.21
N ASN A 369 -12.10 -8.89 -14.90
CA ASN A 369 -10.80 -8.88 -14.26
C ASN A 369 -10.52 -10.20 -13.55
N ILE A 370 -9.29 -10.70 -13.67
CA ILE A 370 -8.78 -11.84 -12.91
C ILE A 370 -7.53 -11.43 -12.14
N THR A 371 -7.46 -11.83 -10.90
CA THR A 371 -6.25 -11.67 -10.07
C THR A 371 -6.20 -12.72 -8.98
N ALA A 372 -5.09 -12.86 -8.25
CA ALA A 372 -5.03 -13.70 -7.05
C ALA A 372 -5.47 -12.89 -5.82
N TYR A 373 -4.61 -12.03 -5.27
CA TYR A 373 -4.92 -11.26 -4.04
C TYR A 373 -4.46 -9.80 -4.16
N SER A 374 -4.85 -9.12 -5.23
CA SER A 374 -4.54 -7.71 -5.45
C SER A 374 -5.75 -6.83 -5.14
N THR A 375 -5.50 -5.62 -4.58
CA THR A 375 -6.52 -4.57 -4.44
C THR A 375 -7.18 -4.18 -5.77
N VAL A 376 -6.56 -4.55 -6.87
CA VAL A 376 -7.13 -4.42 -8.22
C VAL A 376 -8.51 -5.10 -8.34
N ALA A 377 -8.81 -6.11 -7.51
CA ALA A 377 -10.14 -6.72 -7.46
C ALA A 377 -11.22 -5.70 -7.08
N ILE A 378 -10.96 -4.90 -6.03
CA ILE A 378 -11.87 -3.82 -5.59
C ILE A 378 -11.94 -2.71 -6.65
N GLU A 379 -10.78 -2.32 -7.17
CA GLU A 379 -10.67 -1.26 -8.18
C GLU A 379 -11.41 -1.62 -9.48
N ALA A 380 -11.41 -2.90 -9.87
CA ALA A 380 -12.14 -3.39 -11.03
C ALA A 380 -13.66 -3.31 -10.83
N LEU A 381 -14.14 -3.64 -9.64
CA LEU A 381 -15.57 -3.48 -9.29
C LEU A 381 -16.01 -2.03 -9.45
N SER A 382 -15.24 -1.09 -8.91
CA SER A 382 -15.54 0.34 -9.03
C SER A 382 -15.43 0.86 -10.47
N LEU A 383 -14.86 0.09 -11.40
CA LEU A 383 -14.85 0.34 -12.84
C LEU A 383 -15.95 -0.47 -13.60
N GLY A 384 -16.90 -1.05 -12.89
CA GLY A 384 -18.00 -1.83 -13.49
C GLY A 384 -17.59 -3.22 -13.98
N LYS A 385 -16.47 -3.78 -13.46
CA LYS A 385 -15.97 -5.08 -13.94
C LYS A 385 -16.07 -6.15 -12.87
N ARG A 386 -16.64 -7.30 -13.21
CA ARG A 386 -16.60 -8.49 -12.36
C ARG A 386 -15.16 -8.91 -12.09
N SER A 387 -14.89 -9.36 -10.87
CA SER A 387 -13.56 -9.83 -10.46
C SER A 387 -13.59 -11.30 -10.08
N TYR A 388 -12.74 -12.08 -10.71
CA TYR A 388 -12.50 -13.48 -10.36
C TYR A 388 -11.16 -13.61 -9.65
N LEU A 389 -11.20 -14.05 -8.40
CA LEU A 389 -10.03 -14.17 -7.55
C LEU A 389 -9.57 -15.63 -7.50
N ILE A 390 -8.46 -15.93 -8.15
CA ILE A 390 -7.85 -17.26 -8.09
C ILE A 390 -7.28 -17.47 -6.69
N ASN A 391 -7.83 -18.43 -5.95
CA ASN A 391 -7.54 -18.63 -4.53
C ASN A 391 -6.29 -19.51 -4.30
N ILE A 392 -5.15 -19.05 -4.80
CA ILE A 392 -3.88 -19.75 -4.64
C ILE A 392 -3.44 -19.74 -3.17
N GLU A 393 -3.20 -20.93 -2.60
CA GLU A 393 -2.77 -21.11 -1.20
C GLU A 393 -3.70 -20.41 -0.19
N ASN A 394 -4.98 -20.35 -0.50
CA ASN A 394 -6.04 -19.67 0.27
C ASN A 394 -5.86 -18.14 0.43
N LYS A 395 -4.93 -17.52 -0.29
CA LYS A 395 -4.59 -16.10 -0.09
C LYS A 395 -5.69 -15.14 -0.52
N ALA A 396 -6.46 -15.47 -1.56
CA ALA A 396 -7.57 -14.63 -1.99
C ALA A 396 -8.64 -14.55 -0.91
N LYS A 397 -9.05 -15.70 -0.36
CA LYS A 397 -10.04 -15.78 0.72
C LYS A 397 -9.51 -15.16 2.01
N ASP A 398 -8.26 -15.42 2.38
CA ASP A 398 -7.63 -14.84 3.59
C ASP A 398 -7.63 -13.29 3.57
N VAL A 399 -7.54 -12.68 2.39
CA VAL A 399 -7.46 -11.22 2.25
C VAL A 399 -8.82 -10.58 2.01
N PHE A 400 -9.68 -11.21 1.19
CA PHE A 400 -10.86 -10.54 0.65
C PHE A 400 -12.20 -11.14 1.07
N LEU A 401 -12.25 -12.33 1.68
CA LEU A 401 -13.52 -12.98 1.98
C LEU A 401 -14.38 -12.15 2.92
N SER A 402 -13.81 -11.55 3.94
CA SER A 402 -14.53 -10.69 4.90
C SER A 402 -14.99 -9.35 4.31
N ILE A 403 -14.43 -8.93 3.18
CA ILE A 403 -14.70 -7.62 2.57
C ILE A 403 -15.60 -7.76 1.34
N LEU A 404 -15.39 -8.81 0.55
CA LEU A 404 -16.00 -9.00 -0.75
C LEU A 404 -16.80 -10.30 -0.87
N GLY A 405 -16.86 -11.12 0.20
CA GLY A 405 -17.50 -12.44 0.14
C GLY A 405 -18.96 -12.42 -0.28
N ASP A 406 -19.68 -11.40 0.13
CA ASP A 406 -21.11 -11.23 -0.17
C ASP A 406 -21.36 -10.41 -1.45
N ASN A 407 -20.31 -9.97 -2.14
CA ASN A 407 -20.46 -9.18 -3.35
C ASN A 407 -20.78 -10.10 -4.56
N PRO A 408 -21.94 -9.96 -5.24
CA PRO A 408 -22.35 -10.85 -6.32
C PRO A 408 -21.49 -10.75 -7.58
N PHE A 409 -20.63 -9.72 -7.67
CA PHE A 409 -19.72 -9.51 -8.79
C PHE A 409 -18.28 -9.96 -8.49
N VAL A 410 -18.07 -10.63 -7.34
CA VAL A 410 -16.78 -11.21 -6.94
C VAL A 410 -16.92 -12.71 -6.77
N HIS A 411 -16.04 -13.46 -7.41
CA HIS A 411 -16.03 -14.91 -7.32
C HIS A 411 -14.63 -15.38 -6.91
N PHE A 412 -14.60 -16.20 -5.85
CA PHE A 412 -13.37 -16.89 -5.44
C PHE A 412 -13.32 -18.23 -6.15
N VAL A 413 -12.23 -18.50 -6.85
CA VAL A 413 -12.09 -19.64 -7.75
C VAL A 413 -10.90 -20.49 -7.30
N ASP A 414 -11.15 -21.73 -6.95
CA ASP A 414 -10.12 -22.66 -6.50
C ASP A 414 -9.55 -23.49 -7.66
N GLU A 415 -10.38 -23.83 -8.69
CA GLU A 415 -10.02 -24.72 -9.79
C GLU A 415 -10.39 -24.15 -11.18
N PRO A 416 -9.63 -24.46 -12.25
CA PRO A 416 -9.91 -23.95 -13.60
C PRO A 416 -11.31 -24.29 -14.13
N ASN A 417 -11.87 -25.46 -13.82
CA ASN A 417 -13.20 -25.87 -14.25
C ASN A 417 -14.30 -25.03 -13.61
N GLU A 418 -14.13 -24.62 -12.35
CA GLU A 418 -15.04 -23.70 -11.67
C GLU A 418 -15.12 -22.36 -12.41
N LEU A 419 -13.98 -21.82 -12.90
CA LEU A 419 -13.96 -20.60 -13.68
C LEU A 419 -14.71 -20.77 -15.01
N ILE A 420 -14.60 -21.94 -15.66
CA ILE A 420 -15.35 -22.23 -16.90
C ILE A 420 -16.85 -22.19 -16.65
N GLU A 421 -17.33 -22.83 -15.59
CA GLU A 421 -18.74 -22.85 -15.23
C GLU A 421 -19.28 -21.46 -14.90
N LEU A 422 -18.54 -20.69 -14.10
CA LEU A 422 -18.92 -19.32 -13.73
C LEU A 422 -18.99 -18.40 -14.94
N LEU A 423 -18.03 -18.46 -15.85
CA LEU A 423 -18.05 -17.64 -17.08
C LEU A 423 -19.18 -18.05 -18.03
N SER A 424 -19.41 -19.36 -18.20
CA SER A 424 -20.51 -19.87 -19.00
C SER A 424 -21.89 -19.46 -18.44
N LYS A 425 -22.04 -19.46 -17.11
CA LYS A 425 -23.26 -18.97 -16.44
C LYS A 425 -23.46 -17.49 -16.68
N HIS A 426 -22.39 -16.71 -16.57
CA HIS A 426 -22.43 -15.27 -16.79
C HIS A 426 -22.78 -14.91 -18.25
N GLU A 427 -22.26 -15.63 -19.23
CA GLU A 427 -22.59 -15.40 -20.63
C GLU A 427 -24.06 -15.70 -20.97
N LYS A 428 -24.65 -16.73 -20.31
CA LYS A 428 -26.08 -17.08 -20.50
C LYS A 428 -27.02 -16.07 -19.83
N ASN A 429 -26.59 -15.48 -18.72
CA ASN A 429 -27.36 -14.51 -17.94
C ASN A 429 -26.48 -13.29 -17.59
N PRO A 430 -26.27 -12.37 -18.52
CA PRO A 430 -25.46 -11.20 -18.27
C PRO A 430 -26.19 -10.21 -17.34
N GLU A 431 -25.97 -10.34 -16.04
CA GLU A 431 -26.36 -9.30 -15.09
C GLU A 431 -25.45 -8.10 -15.27
N LYS A 432 -26.01 -6.95 -15.61
CA LYS A 432 -25.21 -5.72 -15.68
C LYS A 432 -24.74 -5.33 -14.29
N HIS A 433 -23.43 -5.10 -14.16
CA HIS A 433 -22.87 -4.48 -12.99
C HIS A 433 -23.01 -2.96 -13.13
N GLU A 434 -24.19 -2.44 -12.84
CA GLU A 434 -24.38 -1.00 -12.75
C GLU A 434 -23.66 -0.49 -11.50
N VAL A 435 -22.47 0.09 -11.73
CA VAL A 435 -21.72 0.74 -10.65
C VAL A 435 -22.29 2.13 -10.45
N ASN A 436 -22.93 2.32 -9.32
CA ASN A 436 -23.14 3.67 -8.81
C ASN A 436 -22.00 3.99 -7.84
N LEU A 437 -20.96 4.67 -8.32
CA LEU A 437 -19.81 5.06 -7.49
C LEU A 437 -20.21 5.87 -6.26
N SER A 438 -21.37 6.54 -6.29
CA SER A 438 -21.86 7.28 -5.10
C SER A 438 -22.29 6.35 -3.97
N ASN A 439 -22.61 5.09 -4.27
CA ASN A 439 -23.02 4.07 -3.32
C ASN A 439 -21.97 2.96 -3.15
N ASP A 440 -20.78 3.08 -3.79
CA ASP A 440 -19.71 2.12 -3.61
C ASP A 440 -19.04 2.31 -2.24
N VAL A 441 -19.30 1.38 -1.34
CA VAL A 441 -18.75 1.40 0.02
C VAL A 441 -17.24 1.09 0.06
N ASN A 442 -16.67 0.53 -1.01
CA ASN A 442 -15.25 0.18 -1.08
C ASN A 442 -14.41 1.31 -1.65
N ILE A 443 -14.90 2.06 -2.64
CA ILE A 443 -14.21 3.23 -3.21
C ILE A 443 -15.23 4.33 -3.45
N SER A 444 -15.15 5.38 -2.66
CA SER A 444 -16.06 6.52 -2.79
C SER A 444 -15.80 7.32 -4.07
N ALA A 445 -16.88 7.76 -4.69
CA ALA A 445 -16.88 8.81 -5.72
C ALA A 445 -16.51 10.20 -5.13
N ASN A 446 -16.50 11.21 -6.01
CA ASN A 446 -16.29 12.60 -5.61
C ASN A 446 -14.92 12.90 -4.98
N TYR A 447 -13.88 12.22 -5.48
CA TYR A 447 -12.50 12.39 -5.01
C TYR A 447 -12.11 13.86 -4.83
N LYS A 448 -12.47 14.73 -5.78
CA LYS A 448 -12.18 16.18 -5.69
C LYS A 448 -12.80 16.82 -4.45
N GLN A 449 -14.09 16.58 -4.21
CA GLN A 449 -14.81 17.18 -3.08
C GLN A 449 -14.26 16.63 -1.76
N ASN A 450 -13.99 15.33 -1.71
CA ASN A 450 -13.41 14.67 -0.54
C ASN A 450 -12.01 15.22 -0.22
N CYS A 451 -11.17 15.47 -1.23
CA CYS A 451 -9.88 16.12 -1.06
C CYS A 451 -10.01 17.54 -0.49
N ILE A 452 -10.95 18.32 -1.01
CA ILE A 452 -11.20 19.70 -0.51
C ILE A 452 -11.66 19.66 0.95
N SER A 453 -12.54 18.73 1.30
CA SER A 453 -13.02 18.52 2.66
C SER A 453 -11.89 18.10 3.60
N LEU A 454 -11.03 17.17 3.18
CA LEU A 454 -9.83 16.79 3.93
C LEU A 454 -8.94 18.01 4.18
N LEU A 455 -8.57 18.75 3.13
CA LEU A 455 -7.68 19.91 3.26
C LEU A 455 -8.25 20.97 4.21
N LYS A 456 -9.58 21.17 4.22
CA LYS A 456 -10.26 22.07 5.18
C LYS A 456 -10.22 21.52 6.59
N SER A 457 -10.48 20.23 6.80
CA SER A 457 -10.44 19.62 8.13
C SER A 457 -9.05 19.69 8.74
N LEU A 458 -8.00 19.59 7.93
CA LEU A 458 -6.61 19.73 8.38
C LEU A 458 -6.28 21.13 8.87
N GLU A 459 -6.96 22.18 8.37
CA GLU A 459 -6.78 23.56 8.86
C GLU A 459 -7.22 23.70 10.32
N ASN A 460 -8.19 22.88 10.76
CA ASN A 460 -8.69 22.82 12.12
C ASN A 460 -7.89 21.87 13.04
N LEU A 461 -7.03 21.02 12.45
CA LEU A 461 -6.08 20.22 13.19
C LEU A 461 -4.94 21.12 13.69
N ASN A 462 -5.22 21.86 14.76
CA ASN A 462 -4.16 22.53 15.47
C ASN A 462 -3.51 21.49 16.38
N PRO A 463 -2.26 21.11 16.15
CA PRO A 463 -1.55 20.25 17.07
C PRO A 463 -1.28 21.07 18.34
N LYS A 464 -2.23 21.10 19.24
CA LYS A 464 -1.92 21.42 20.63
C LYS A 464 -1.20 20.20 21.19
N ILE A 465 0.13 20.30 21.22
CA ILE A 465 1.00 19.40 21.97
C ILE A 465 0.83 19.71 23.45
#